data_d4d0c2c8d7044c7f4a00cab7f88f4cf6
#
_entry.id   d4d0c2c8d7044c7f4a00cab7f88f4cf6
#
_cell.length_a   1.000
_cell.length_b   1.000
_cell.length_c   1.000
_cell.angle_alpha   90.00
_cell.angle_beta   90.00
_cell.angle_gamma   90.00
#
_symmetry.space_group_name_H-M   'P 1'
#
loop_
_entity.id
_entity.type
_entity.pdbx_description
1 polymer ?
#
loop_
_entity_poly.entity_id
_entity_poly.type
_entity_poly.pdbx_seq_one_letter_code
_entity_poly.pdbx_strand_id
1 'polypeptide(L)'
;MFEKLLSGQPSGIFGIGYDDPTTVGIICTIILLIMVVSGVRVVFAASIAGIIGLVELIGVGPALGNIGAIPYSKSVTFVLGLLPIFILIGFLAYQAGMTRQLYEAAKAWIGFVPGGLAVATVFATAGFAAVSGASTATAAVFSRVAIPEMLKEGYDKKLAAGVVAAGGTLASLIPPSAILILSLIHI
;
A
#
# COMPACT_ATOMS: atom_id res chain seq x y z
N MET A 1 -6.10 36.31 -18.49
CA MET A 1 -5.88 35.00 -17.89
C MET A 1 -5.07 35.13 -16.60
N PHE A 2 -3.89 35.76 -16.60
CA PHE A 2 -3.05 35.97 -15.42
C PHE A 2 -3.68 36.89 -14.34
N GLU A 3 -4.41 37.94 -14.70
CA GLU A 3 -5.11 38.82 -13.75
C GLU A 3 -6.23 38.14 -12.96
N LYS A 4 -6.94 37.16 -13.55
CA LYS A 4 -7.93 36.35 -12.84
C LYS A 4 -7.30 35.37 -11.82
N LEU A 5 -6.05 34.93 -12.07
CA LEU A 5 -5.30 34.09 -11.13
C LEU A 5 -4.86 34.89 -9.88
N LEU A 6 -4.64 36.19 -10.00
CA LEU A 6 -4.23 37.08 -8.91
C LEU A 6 -5.41 37.65 -8.12
N SER A 7 -6.61 37.68 -8.69
CA SER A 7 -7.80 38.25 -8.04
C SER A 7 -8.46 37.33 -7.02
N GLY A 8 -7.89 36.14 -6.75
CA GLY A 8 -8.42 35.21 -5.74
C GLY A 8 -9.76 34.57 -6.12
N GLN A 9 -10.28 34.86 -7.30
CA GLN A 9 -11.44 34.14 -7.81
C GLN A 9 -10.97 32.76 -8.33
N PRO A 10 -11.64 31.71 -7.93
CA PRO A 10 -11.32 30.37 -8.30
C PRO A 10 -11.66 30.10 -9.77
N SER A 11 -10.76 30.43 -10.65
CA SER A 11 -10.82 30.02 -12.05
C SER A 11 -9.90 28.81 -12.18
N GLY A 12 -10.50 27.63 -12.17
CA GLY A 12 -9.78 26.40 -12.41
C GLY A 12 -9.03 26.40 -13.75
N ILE A 13 -7.98 25.59 -13.86
CA ILE A 13 -7.14 25.46 -15.07
C ILE A 13 -8.00 25.02 -16.27
N PHE A 14 -9.03 24.21 -16.06
CA PHE A 14 -9.93 23.71 -17.09
C PHE A 14 -11.21 24.53 -17.26
N GLY A 15 -11.43 25.61 -16.45
CA GLY A 15 -12.63 26.41 -16.52
C GLY A 15 -13.91 25.68 -16.09
N ILE A 16 -13.78 24.51 -15.51
CA ILE A 16 -14.87 23.72 -14.93
C ILE A 16 -15.00 24.24 -13.51
N GLY A 17 -15.72 25.33 -13.34
CA GLY A 17 -15.80 26.06 -12.08
C GLY A 17 -16.36 25.24 -10.93
N TYR A 18 -16.29 25.81 -9.73
CA TYR A 18 -16.78 25.35 -8.43
C TYR A 18 -18.19 24.75 -8.40
N ASP A 19 -18.96 24.96 -9.48
CA ASP A 19 -20.36 24.61 -9.51
C ASP A 19 -20.64 23.11 -9.53
N ASP A 20 -19.63 22.29 -9.89
CA ASP A 20 -19.80 20.83 -9.90
C ASP A 20 -18.53 20.07 -9.47
N PRO A 21 -18.30 19.87 -8.15
CA PRO A 21 -17.17 19.11 -7.61
C PRO A 21 -17.15 17.66 -8.09
N THR A 22 -18.30 17.12 -8.49
CA THR A 22 -18.42 15.75 -9.00
C THR A 22 -17.72 15.61 -10.35
N THR A 23 -17.90 16.60 -11.23
CA THR A 23 -17.25 16.62 -12.55
C THR A 23 -15.73 16.71 -12.42
N VAL A 24 -15.23 17.56 -11.51
CA VAL A 24 -13.79 17.64 -11.21
C VAL A 24 -13.27 16.30 -10.70
N GLY A 25 -13.98 15.64 -9.80
CA GLY A 25 -13.64 14.33 -9.28
C GLY A 25 -13.56 13.25 -10.37
N ILE A 26 -14.51 13.23 -11.30
CA ILE A 26 -14.51 12.29 -12.43
C ILE A 26 -13.32 12.54 -13.35
N ILE A 27 -13.03 13.79 -13.70
CA ILE A 27 -11.89 14.13 -14.56
C ILE A 27 -10.57 13.72 -13.90
N CYS A 28 -10.38 14.04 -12.61
CA CYS A 28 -9.19 13.64 -11.88
C CYS A 28 -9.02 12.11 -11.81
N THR A 29 -10.12 11.37 -11.66
CA THR A 29 -10.11 9.91 -11.68
C THR A 29 -9.71 9.37 -13.06
N ILE A 30 -10.23 9.94 -14.13
CA ILE A 30 -9.86 9.56 -15.50
C ILE A 30 -8.37 9.85 -15.76
N ILE A 31 -7.88 11.03 -15.37
CA ILE A 31 -6.46 11.39 -15.49
C ILE A 31 -5.58 10.39 -14.73
N LEU A 32 -5.95 10.05 -13.49
CA LEU A 32 -5.24 9.07 -12.68
C LEU A 32 -5.18 7.72 -13.39
N LEU A 33 -6.31 7.22 -13.89
CA LEU A 33 -6.37 5.93 -14.59
C LEU A 33 -5.51 5.93 -15.86
N ILE A 34 -5.57 6.98 -16.67
CA ILE A 34 -4.74 7.13 -17.87
C ILE A 34 -3.24 7.09 -17.50
N MET A 35 -2.85 7.83 -16.47
CA MET A 35 -1.45 7.85 -16.02
C MET A 35 -0.97 6.49 -15.51
N VAL A 36 -1.80 5.77 -14.75
CA VAL A 36 -1.48 4.43 -14.25
C VAL A 36 -1.35 3.43 -15.41
N VAL A 37 -2.28 3.46 -16.36
CA VAL A 37 -2.22 2.59 -17.57
C VAL A 37 -0.99 2.92 -18.44
N SER A 38 -0.58 4.19 -18.47
CA SER A 38 0.66 4.62 -19.16
C SER A 38 1.94 4.18 -18.45
N GLY A 39 1.85 3.46 -17.32
CA GLY A 39 3.00 2.93 -16.58
C GLY A 39 3.61 3.92 -15.57
N VAL A 40 2.98 5.05 -15.31
CA VAL A 40 3.41 5.97 -14.24
C VAL A 40 3.14 5.32 -12.89
N ARG A 41 4.10 5.40 -11.97
CA ARG A 41 3.91 4.87 -10.61
C ARG A 41 2.70 5.53 -9.95
N VAL A 42 1.84 4.72 -9.33
CA VAL A 42 0.55 5.15 -8.73
C VAL A 42 0.71 6.36 -7.80
N VAL A 43 1.80 6.43 -7.03
CA VAL A 43 2.08 7.56 -6.12
C VAL A 43 2.18 8.89 -6.88
N PHE A 44 2.91 8.93 -7.99
CA PHE A 44 3.05 10.15 -8.80
C PHE A 44 1.76 10.47 -9.54
N ALA A 45 1.08 9.46 -10.10
CA ALA A 45 -0.21 9.64 -10.75
C ALA A 45 -1.26 10.23 -9.80
N ALA A 46 -1.36 9.67 -8.58
CA ALA A 46 -2.26 10.17 -7.55
C ALA A 46 -1.90 11.59 -7.08
N SER A 47 -0.61 11.89 -6.93
CA SER A 47 -0.15 13.23 -6.54
C SER A 47 -0.50 14.27 -7.59
N ILE A 48 -0.25 13.99 -8.86
CA ILE A 48 -0.55 14.92 -9.96
C ILE A 48 -2.06 15.12 -10.10
N ALA A 49 -2.85 14.03 -10.11
CA ALA A 49 -4.30 14.13 -10.19
C ALA A 49 -4.88 14.89 -8.98
N GLY A 50 -4.35 14.66 -7.78
CA GLY A 50 -4.75 15.37 -6.57
C GLY A 50 -4.41 16.84 -6.59
N ILE A 51 -3.23 17.23 -7.09
CA ILE A 51 -2.82 18.63 -7.25
C ILE A 51 -3.75 19.34 -8.23
N ILE A 52 -4.03 18.73 -9.39
CA ILE A 52 -4.94 19.28 -10.39
C ILE A 52 -6.33 19.49 -9.77
N GLY A 53 -6.89 18.47 -9.12
CA GLY A 53 -8.19 18.56 -8.48
C GLY A 53 -8.25 19.64 -7.39
N LEU A 54 -7.19 19.76 -6.59
CA LEU A 54 -7.11 20.78 -5.54
C LEU A 54 -7.10 22.20 -6.14
N VAL A 55 -6.30 22.41 -7.20
CA VAL A 55 -6.21 23.70 -7.89
C VAL A 55 -7.56 24.08 -8.52
N GLU A 56 -8.26 23.11 -9.10
CA GLU A 56 -9.60 23.34 -9.69
C GLU A 56 -10.65 23.69 -8.61
N LEU A 57 -10.61 23.03 -7.45
CA LEU A 57 -11.62 23.21 -6.40
C LEU A 57 -11.40 24.45 -5.53
N ILE A 58 -10.18 24.80 -5.18
CA ILE A 58 -9.89 25.89 -4.22
C ILE A 58 -9.00 26.99 -4.76
N GLY A 59 -8.61 26.90 -6.05
CA GLY A 59 -7.73 27.87 -6.69
C GLY A 59 -6.25 27.66 -6.38
N VAL A 60 -5.36 28.32 -7.14
CA VAL A 60 -3.92 28.11 -7.11
C VAL A 60 -3.28 28.50 -5.78
N GLY A 61 -3.64 29.64 -5.20
CA GLY A 61 -3.05 30.14 -3.95
C GLY A 61 -3.26 29.19 -2.76
N PRO A 62 -4.51 28.89 -2.38
CA PRO A 62 -4.81 27.95 -1.32
C PRO A 62 -4.30 26.52 -1.61
N ALA A 63 -4.33 26.10 -2.88
CA ALA A 63 -3.80 24.77 -3.29
C ALA A 63 -2.31 24.66 -3.01
N LEU A 64 -1.49 25.65 -3.37
CA LEU A 64 -0.05 25.65 -3.09
C LEU A 64 0.25 25.62 -1.59
N GLY A 65 -0.52 26.35 -0.78
CA GLY A 65 -0.41 26.29 0.68
C GLY A 65 -0.67 24.89 1.24
N ASN A 66 -1.71 24.22 0.75
CA ASN A 66 -2.05 22.86 1.15
C ASN A 66 -1.00 21.84 0.67
N ILE A 67 -0.52 21.96 -0.56
CA ILE A 67 0.52 21.06 -1.10
C ILE A 67 1.80 21.13 -0.25
N GLY A 68 2.17 22.32 0.23
CA GLY A 68 3.33 22.49 1.11
C GLY A 68 3.10 21.95 2.52
N ALA A 69 1.92 22.14 3.09
CA ALA A 69 1.62 21.81 4.48
C ALA A 69 1.19 20.36 4.71
N ILE A 70 0.38 19.78 3.81
CA ILE A 70 -0.20 18.43 3.98
C ILE A 70 0.86 17.33 4.10
N PRO A 71 1.92 17.25 3.26
CA PRO A 71 2.92 16.20 3.38
C PRO A 71 3.61 16.22 4.74
N TYR A 72 3.95 17.40 5.24
CA TYR A 72 4.58 17.56 6.54
C TYR A 72 3.62 17.18 7.67
N SER A 73 2.42 17.76 7.71
CA SER A 73 1.44 17.52 8.78
C SER A 73 1.02 16.05 8.86
N LYS A 74 0.90 15.38 7.73
CA LYS A 74 0.57 13.94 7.69
C LYS A 74 1.77 13.05 8.06
N SER A 75 3.00 13.46 7.72
CA SER A 75 4.21 12.70 8.07
C SER A 75 4.53 12.73 9.57
N VAL A 76 4.17 13.81 10.27
CA VAL A 76 4.43 13.99 11.73
C VAL A 76 3.33 13.34 12.59
N THR A 77 2.33 12.68 11.99
CA THR A 77 1.30 12.02 12.79
C THR A 77 1.89 10.83 13.57
N PHE A 78 1.49 10.70 14.84
CA PHE A 78 1.92 9.61 15.73
C PHE A 78 1.77 8.22 15.10
N VAL A 79 0.74 8.04 14.28
CA VAL A 79 0.43 6.77 13.60
C VAL A 79 1.50 6.37 12.59
N LEU A 80 1.99 7.33 11.79
CA LEU A 80 3.10 7.05 10.87
C LEU A 80 4.41 6.77 11.61
N GLY A 81 4.58 7.32 12.83
CA GLY A 81 5.68 6.98 13.72
C GLY A 81 5.70 5.52 14.17
N LEU A 82 4.56 4.80 14.15
CA LEU A 82 4.49 3.38 14.47
C LEU A 82 5.03 2.49 13.34
N LEU A 83 5.01 2.94 12.08
CA LEU A 83 5.48 2.14 10.93
C LEU A 83 6.93 1.68 11.05
N PRO A 84 7.91 2.54 11.42
CA PRO A 84 9.28 2.10 11.63
C PRO A 84 9.41 1.03 12.71
N ILE A 85 8.59 1.09 13.76
CA ILE A 85 8.58 0.11 14.86
C ILE A 85 8.08 -1.24 14.34
N PHE A 86 6.99 -1.28 13.56
CA PHE A 86 6.51 -2.52 12.93
C PHE A 86 7.54 -3.13 11.98
N ILE A 87 8.20 -2.29 11.17
CA ILE A 87 9.28 -2.75 10.27
C ILE A 87 10.44 -3.34 11.09
N LEU A 88 10.83 -2.70 12.18
CA LEU A 88 11.88 -3.18 13.07
C LEU A 88 11.51 -4.52 13.72
N ILE A 89 10.29 -4.64 14.25
CA ILE A 89 9.80 -5.90 14.85
C ILE A 89 9.80 -7.02 13.81
N GLY A 90 9.28 -6.76 12.61
CA GLY A 90 9.29 -7.73 11.51
C GLY A 90 10.71 -8.15 11.11
N PHE A 91 11.65 -7.22 11.07
CA PHE A 91 13.05 -7.51 10.77
C PHE A 91 13.72 -8.34 11.88
N LEU A 92 13.49 -8.01 13.13
CA LEU A 92 14.01 -8.77 14.27
C LEU A 92 13.44 -10.20 14.31
N ALA A 93 12.14 -10.34 14.08
CA ALA A 93 11.48 -11.65 13.97
C ALA A 93 12.06 -12.49 12.83
N TYR A 94 12.36 -11.88 11.69
CA TYR A 94 13.05 -12.54 10.58
C TYR A 94 14.46 -12.99 10.97
N GLN A 95 15.25 -12.11 11.58
CA GLN A 95 16.62 -12.44 12.03
C GLN A 95 16.66 -13.51 13.13
N ALA A 96 15.63 -13.55 13.97
CA ALA A 96 15.45 -14.60 14.98
C ALA A 96 15.09 -15.98 14.37
N GLY A 97 14.94 -16.09 13.03
CA GLY A 97 14.60 -17.33 12.35
C GLY A 97 13.13 -17.74 12.47
N MET A 98 12.26 -16.89 13.03
CA MET A 98 10.84 -17.17 13.23
C MET A 98 10.13 -17.52 11.92
N THR A 99 10.46 -16.84 10.82
CA THR A 99 9.88 -17.08 9.49
C THR A 99 10.09 -18.53 9.04
N ARG A 100 11.31 -19.03 9.21
CA ARG A 100 11.65 -20.40 8.83
C ARG A 100 10.95 -21.41 9.72
N GLN A 101 10.95 -21.19 11.03
CA GLN A 101 10.27 -22.06 11.99
C GLN A 101 8.76 -22.14 11.74
N LEU A 102 8.10 -21.00 11.48
CA LEU A 102 6.68 -20.96 11.11
C LEU A 102 6.40 -21.72 9.81
N TYR A 103 7.27 -21.57 8.83
CA TYR A 103 7.14 -22.29 7.56
C TYR A 103 7.31 -23.78 7.71
N GLU A 104 8.34 -24.22 8.44
CA GLU A 104 8.59 -25.64 8.71
C GLU A 104 7.46 -26.27 9.55
N ALA A 105 6.95 -25.55 10.54
CA ALA A 105 5.80 -26.00 11.32
C ALA A 105 4.53 -26.13 10.44
N ALA A 106 4.22 -25.13 9.63
CA ALA A 106 3.06 -25.18 8.72
C ALA A 106 3.22 -26.32 7.68
N LYS A 107 4.43 -26.53 7.15
CA LYS A 107 4.75 -27.63 6.23
C LYS A 107 4.55 -29.00 6.91
N ALA A 108 4.96 -29.16 8.15
CA ALA A 108 4.77 -30.41 8.90
C ALA A 108 3.30 -30.75 9.15
N TRP A 109 2.45 -29.73 9.34
CA TRP A 109 1.03 -29.94 9.61
C TRP A 109 0.17 -30.17 8.37
N ILE A 110 0.48 -29.49 7.25
CA ILE A 110 -0.39 -29.44 6.06
C ILE A 110 0.32 -29.95 4.81
N GLY A 111 1.64 -30.10 4.84
CA GLY A 111 2.45 -30.44 3.66
C GLY A 111 2.18 -31.79 3.02
N PHE A 112 1.51 -32.73 3.72
CA PHE A 112 1.17 -34.06 3.22
C PHE A 112 -0.02 -34.07 2.24
N VAL A 113 -0.78 -32.97 2.13
CA VAL A 113 -1.93 -32.85 1.21
C VAL A 113 -1.42 -32.39 -0.16
N PRO A 114 -1.99 -32.88 -1.28
CA PRO A 114 -1.68 -32.32 -2.61
C PRO A 114 -1.92 -30.81 -2.64
N GLY A 115 -0.90 -30.02 -3.01
CA GLY A 115 -0.94 -28.56 -2.88
C GLY A 115 -0.67 -28.01 -1.46
N GLY A 116 -0.40 -28.90 -0.51
CA GLY A 116 -0.24 -28.56 0.91
C GLY A 116 0.87 -27.54 1.18
N LEU A 117 1.93 -27.52 0.36
CA LEU A 117 3.01 -26.55 0.52
C LEU A 117 2.56 -25.10 0.21
N ALA A 118 1.67 -24.92 -0.77
CA ALA A 118 1.07 -23.62 -1.05
C ALA A 118 0.18 -23.16 0.12
N VAL A 119 -0.65 -24.07 0.65
CA VAL A 119 -1.50 -23.80 1.82
C VAL A 119 -0.64 -23.51 3.05
N ALA A 120 0.39 -24.29 3.31
CA ALA A 120 1.35 -24.08 4.41
C ALA A 120 2.02 -22.71 4.30
N THR A 121 2.38 -22.28 3.08
CA THR A 121 2.92 -20.94 2.85
C THR A 121 1.95 -19.85 3.27
N VAL A 122 0.66 -19.97 2.94
CA VAL A 122 -0.37 -18.99 3.35
C VAL A 122 -0.52 -18.96 4.87
N PHE A 123 -0.56 -20.11 5.55
CA PHE A 123 -0.64 -20.16 7.00
C PHE A 123 0.61 -19.59 7.69
N ALA A 124 1.79 -19.91 7.18
CA ALA A 124 3.04 -19.37 7.71
C ALA A 124 3.13 -17.85 7.51
N THR A 125 2.72 -17.35 6.34
CA THR A 125 2.66 -15.90 6.09
C THR A 125 1.66 -15.22 6.99
N ALA A 126 0.48 -15.82 7.24
CA ALA A 126 -0.51 -15.29 8.16
C ALA A 126 0.00 -15.23 9.61
N GLY A 127 0.67 -16.29 10.07
CA GLY A 127 1.29 -16.32 11.39
C GLY A 127 2.39 -15.25 11.57
N PHE A 128 3.25 -15.07 10.57
CA PHE A 128 4.26 -14.01 10.59
C PHE A 128 3.62 -12.62 10.45
N ALA A 129 2.57 -12.51 9.68
CA ALA A 129 1.80 -11.27 9.50
C ALA A 129 1.26 -10.74 10.83
N ALA A 130 0.76 -11.62 11.70
CA ALA A 130 0.28 -11.28 13.04
C ALA A 130 1.38 -10.67 13.94
N VAL A 131 2.65 -10.86 13.61
CA VAL A 131 3.78 -10.26 14.34
C VAL A 131 4.30 -9.01 13.63
N SER A 132 4.47 -9.09 12.31
CA SER A 132 5.13 -8.03 11.53
C SER A 132 4.22 -6.85 11.19
N GLY A 133 2.91 -7.08 11.00
CA GLY A 133 1.93 -6.06 10.61
C GLY A 133 2.17 -5.37 9.26
N ALA A 134 3.21 -5.78 8.50
CA ALA A 134 3.65 -5.13 7.27
C ALA A 134 3.59 -6.10 6.08
N SER A 135 2.67 -5.86 5.14
CA SER A 135 2.42 -6.74 3.98
C SER A 135 3.63 -6.89 3.06
N THR A 136 4.29 -5.79 2.71
CA THR A 136 5.46 -5.79 1.84
C THR A 136 6.66 -6.50 2.47
N ALA A 137 6.89 -6.30 3.77
CA ALA A 137 7.96 -6.98 4.51
C ALA A 137 7.69 -8.49 4.58
N THR A 138 6.46 -8.90 4.90
CA THR A 138 6.05 -10.31 4.94
C THR A 138 6.26 -10.99 3.58
N ALA A 139 5.77 -10.37 2.49
CA ALA A 139 5.95 -10.92 1.14
C ALA A 139 7.44 -11.01 0.75
N ALA A 140 8.26 -10.00 1.07
CA ALA A 140 9.68 -9.98 0.76
C ALA A 140 10.45 -11.09 1.51
N VAL A 141 10.13 -11.32 2.77
CA VAL A 141 10.75 -12.35 3.60
C VAL A 141 10.36 -13.75 3.11
N PHE A 142 9.06 -14.01 2.92
CA PHE A 142 8.57 -15.31 2.47
C PHE A 142 8.96 -15.64 1.03
N SER A 143 9.19 -14.64 0.18
CA SER A 143 9.72 -14.87 -1.16
C SER A 143 11.10 -15.55 -1.13
N ARG A 144 11.90 -15.29 -0.12
CA ARG A 144 13.23 -15.90 0.06
C ARG A 144 13.19 -17.29 0.69
N VAL A 145 12.15 -17.62 1.43
CA VAL A 145 12.03 -18.90 2.16
C VAL A 145 11.13 -19.87 1.39
N ALA A 146 9.90 -19.44 1.04
CA ALA A 146 8.89 -20.33 0.50
C ALA A 146 9.06 -20.60 -1.01
N ILE A 147 9.42 -19.58 -1.82
CA ILE A 147 9.51 -19.77 -3.27
C ILE A 147 10.58 -20.82 -3.64
N PRO A 148 11.82 -20.78 -3.13
CA PRO A 148 12.81 -21.81 -3.46
C PRO A 148 12.37 -23.22 -3.06
N GLU A 149 11.69 -23.36 -1.92
CA GLU A 149 11.15 -24.65 -1.49
C GLU A 149 10.03 -25.16 -2.38
N MET A 150 9.08 -24.31 -2.75
CA MET A 150 8.01 -24.67 -3.68
C MET A 150 8.55 -25.07 -5.04
N LEU A 151 9.58 -24.39 -5.55
CA LEU A 151 10.23 -24.74 -6.82
C LEU A 151 10.94 -26.10 -6.77
N LYS A 152 11.57 -26.46 -5.64
CA LYS A 152 12.20 -27.78 -5.45
C LYS A 152 11.16 -28.92 -5.50
N GLU A 153 9.97 -28.67 -5.00
CA GLU A 153 8.83 -29.61 -5.00
C GLU A 153 8.05 -29.58 -6.33
N GLY A 154 8.57 -28.89 -7.36
CA GLY A 154 8.00 -28.88 -8.71
C GLY A 154 6.85 -27.90 -8.95
N TYR A 155 6.61 -26.95 -8.05
CA TYR A 155 5.59 -25.93 -8.26
C TYR A 155 5.99 -24.94 -9.36
N ASP A 156 5.01 -24.47 -10.15
CA ASP A 156 5.24 -23.41 -11.13
C ASP A 156 5.64 -22.09 -10.47
N LYS A 157 6.58 -21.37 -11.11
CA LYS A 157 7.11 -20.09 -10.58
C LYS A 157 6.01 -19.03 -10.35
N LYS A 158 5.02 -18.98 -11.25
CA LYS A 158 3.94 -17.99 -11.16
C LYS A 158 3.03 -18.33 -9.98
N LEU A 159 2.75 -19.62 -9.78
CA LEU A 159 1.96 -20.09 -8.63
C LEU A 159 2.68 -19.80 -7.32
N ALA A 160 3.96 -20.14 -7.21
CA ALA A 160 4.75 -19.88 -6.00
C ALA A 160 4.81 -18.38 -5.65
N ALA A 161 5.08 -17.52 -6.65
CA ALA A 161 5.08 -16.07 -6.46
C ALA A 161 3.69 -15.54 -6.09
N GLY A 162 2.63 -16.03 -6.75
CA GLY A 162 1.24 -15.65 -6.47
C GLY A 162 0.80 -16.01 -5.06
N VAL A 163 1.14 -17.20 -4.57
CA VAL A 163 0.82 -17.67 -3.21
C VAL A 163 1.51 -16.79 -2.15
N VAL A 164 2.79 -16.47 -2.35
CA VAL A 164 3.52 -15.59 -1.42
C VAL A 164 2.98 -14.16 -1.44
N ALA A 165 2.64 -13.64 -2.62
CA ALA A 165 2.03 -12.31 -2.74
C ALA A 165 0.66 -12.26 -2.06
N ALA A 166 -0.20 -13.24 -2.31
CA ALA A 166 -1.52 -13.34 -1.67
C ALA A 166 -1.40 -13.52 -0.16
N GLY A 167 -0.50 -14.40 0.30
CA GLY A 167 -0.23 -14.56 1.74
C GLY A 167 0.28 -13.29 2.40
N GLY A 168 1.14 -12.52 1.71
CA GLY A 168 1.65 -11.23 2.19
C GLY A 168 0.55 -10.18 2.39
N THR A 169 -0.54 -10.21 1.61
CA THR A 169 -1.66 -9.28 1.80
C THR A 169 -2.42 -9.51 3.10
N LEU A 170 -2.38 -10.72 3.66
CA LEU A 170 -3.01 -11.03 4.96
C LEU A 170 -2.44 -10.18 6.10
N ALA A 171 -1.19 -9.73 6.00
CA ALA A 171 -0.59 -8.85 6.99
C ALA A 171 -1.27 -7.48 7.09
N SER A 172 -2.01 -7.06 6.08
CA SER A 172 -2.83 -5.84 6.16
C SER A 172 -4.18 -6.06 6.84
N LEU A 173 -4.64 -7.31 6.91
CA LEU A 173 -5.95 -7.68 7.46
C LEU A 173 -5.88 -8.25 8.89
N ILE A 174 -4.75 -8.87 9.25
CA ILE A 174 -4.57 -9.50 10.57
C ILE A 174 -4.04 -8.47 11.55
N PRO A 175 -4.73 -8.20 12.68
CA PRO A 175 -4.19 -7.33 13.73
C PRO A 175 -2.96 -7.97 14.44
N PRO A 176 -1.95 -7.15 14.81
CA PRO A 176 -1.79 -5.72 14.63
C PRO A 176 -1.31 -5.36 13.22
N SER A 177 -2.13 -4.60 12.47
CA SER A 177 -1.79 -4.17 11.11
C SER A 177 -1.63 -2.66 11.06
N ALA A 178 -0.57 -2.19 10.41
CA ALA A 178 -0.33 -0.76 10.20
C ALA A 178 -1.52 -0.09 9.48
N ILE A 179 -2.16 -0.78 8.53
CA ILE A 179 -3.31 -0.25 7.78
C ILE A 179 -4.56 -0.16 8.67
N LEU A 180 -4.83 -1.15 9.52
CA LEU A 180 -5.95 -1.11 10.45
C LEU A 180 -5.79 0.01 11.49
N ILE A 181 -4.58 0.22 12.00
CA ILE A 181 -4.30 1.31 12.92
C ILE A 181 -4.54 2.67 12.24
N LEU A 182 -4.11 2.82 10.98
CA LEU A 182 -4.37 4.03 10.19
C LEU A 182 -5.87 4.25 9.96
N SER A 183 -6.66 3.20 9.71
CA SER A 183 -8.10 3.33 9.46
C SER A 183 -8.90 3.63 10.72
N LEU A 184 -8.53 3.06 11.88
CA LEU A 184 -9.18 3.30 13.17
C LEU A 184 -9.06 4.75 13.67
N ILE A 185 -8.07 5.49 13.20
CA ILE A 185 -7.88 6.91 13.59
C ILE A 185 -8.82 7.85 12.79
N HIS A 186 -9.38 7.37 11.70
CA HIS A 186 -10.33 8.14 10.89
C HIS A 186 -11.80 7.91 11.27
N ILE A 187 -12.08 7.05 12.24
CA ILE A 187 -13.40 6.79 12.83
C ILE A 187 -13.47 7.43 14.21
#